data_c8cf8de64e73ac8f9d6eeae0222f81c2
#
_entry.id   c8cf8de64e73ac8f9d6eeae0222f81c2
#
_cell.length_a   1.000
_cell.length_b   1.000
_cell.length_c   1.000
_cell.angle_alpha   90.00
_cell.angle_beta   90.00
_cell.angle_gamma   90.00
#
_symmetry.space_group_name_H-M   'P 1'
#
loop_
_entity.id
_entity.type
_entity.pdbx_description
1 polymer ?
#
loop_
_entity_poly.entity_id
_entity_poly.type
_entity_poly.pdbx_seq_one_letter_code
_entity_poly.pdbx_strand_id
1 'polypeptide(L)'
;MCIRDRRIAVDIIRSLDSGAIEIEVAEEEAKISGGRSQFSVRKLPVDDFPSLSDPKGDEVTVSTADLAAGLKQVVRAASGDDARPILTGVLMSAEDGGLRLVATDSYRLAVRDLPEATVLSEGQKVLVPSRALDELARVLGDSEEVTVRLGEREVSFDVTVDDGEVQVTTRLIEGEFPNYRQLIPSSYPNQLTIGREPLLEAVRRVKLMARDTTPLRITQKSDCVELMAVTQDVGQAQEEVDAQYNGDELTVAFNPDYLIQGLEAAPGDEVVLETLDALKPAVLRSSEGGDFLYLLMPVRVS
;
A
#
# COMPACT_ATOMS: atom_id res chain seq x y z
N MET A 1 -12.21 29.59 3.62
CA MET A 1 -11.12 30.35 4.31
C MET A 1 -9.81 29.69 3.95
N CYS A 2 -8.90 30.42 3.31
CA CYS A 2 -7.60 29.89 2.90
C CYS A 2 -6.51 30.36 3.90
N ILE A 3 -6.08 29.49 4.80
CA ILE A 3 -5.00 29.77 5.76
C ILE A 3 -3.67 29.37 5.12
N ARG A 4 -2.69 30.29 5.12
CA ARG A 4 -1.37 30.09 4.50
C ARG A 4 -0.64 28.84 5.03
N ASP A 5 -0.78 28.56 6.32
CA ASP A 5 -0.20 27.38 6.95
C ASP A 5 -1.25 26.64 7.80
N ARG A 6 -1.84 25.62 7.20
CA ARG A 6 -2.85 24.80 7.88
C ARG A 6 -2.28 24.05 9.09
N ARG A 7 -0.98 23.71 9.09
CA ARG A 7 -0.36 22.97 10.20
C ARG A 7 -0.33 23.83 11.45
N ILE A 8 0.08 25.10 11.30
CA ILE A 8 0.05 26.07 12.40
C ILE A 8 -1.37 26.22 12.96
N ALA A 9 -2.39 26.32 12.13
CA ALA A 9 -3.76 26.41 12.60
C ALA A 9 -4.21 25.17 13.38
N VAL A 10 -3.86 23.97 12.90
CA VAL A 10 -4.14 22.71 13.60
C VAL A 10 -3.38 22.62 14.92
N ASP A 11 -2.11 23.01 14.95
CA ASP A 11 -1.28 22.99 16.15
C ASP A 11 -1.79 23.98 17.21
N ILE A 12 -2.22 25.17 16.77
CA ILE A 12 -2.89 26.15 17.65
C ILE A 12 -4.13 25.51 18.28
N ILE A 13 -5.04 24.97 17.45
CA ILE A 13 -6.30 24.39 17.94
C ILE A 13 -6.04 23.25 18.92
N ARG A 14 -5.06 22.38 18.63
CA ARG A 14 -4.67 21.26 19.50
C ARG A 14 -4.02 21.69 20.82
N SER A 15 -3.41 22.89 20.84
CA SER A 15 -2.73 23.42 22.04
C SER A 15 -3.66 24.19 22.96
N LEU A 16 -4.89 24.55 22.51
CA LEU A 16 -5.86 25.25 23.33
C LEU A 16 -6.45 24.32 24.41
N ASP A 17 -6.80 24.91 25.54
CA ASP A 17 -7.53 24.21 26.60
C ASP A 17 -8.87 23.66 26.09
N SER A 18 -9.34 22.58 26.71
CA SER A 18 -10.65 22.00 26.40
C SER A 18 -11.77 23.03 26.59
N GLY A 19 -12.56 23.28 25.56
CA GLY A 19 -13.64 24.26 25.59
C GLY A 19 -14.08 24.71 24.19
N ALA A 20 -14.89 25.74 24.14
CA ALA A 20 -15.30 26.35 22.89
C ALA A 20 -14.12 27.11 22.23
N ILE A 21 -13.96 26.89 20.94
CA ILE A 21 -12.99 27.62 20.11
C ILE A 21 -13.79 28.52 19.17
N GLU A 22 -13.40 29.78 19.12
CA GLU A 22 -13.97 30.75 18.22
C GLU A 22 -12.98 31.07 17.10
N ILE A 23 -13.46 31.05 15.86
CA ILE A 23 -12.67 31.39 14.68
C ILE A 23 -13.36 32.57 13.98
N GLU A 24 -12.75 33.76 14.07
CA GLU A 24 -13.21 34.99 13.41
C GLU A 24 -12.37 35.23 12.15
N VAL A 25 -13.02 35.34 10.99
CA VAL A 25 -12.35 35.56 9.71
C VAL A 25 -12.46 37.00 9.30
N ALA A 26 -11.33 37.74 9.34
CA ALA A 26 -11.19 39.08 8.82
C ALA A 26 -10.62 39.10 7.38
N GLU A 27 -10.38 40.25 6.82
CA GLU A 27 -9.99 40.41 5.42
C GLU A 27 -8.60 39.79 5.12
N GLU A 28 -7.60 40.01 5.97
CA GLU A 28 -6.23 39.54 5.79
C GLU A 28 -5.81 38.40 6.75
N GLU A 29 -6.56 38.21 7.82
CA GLU A 29 -6.22 37.26 8.88
C GLU A 29 -7.43 36.49 9.40
N ALA A 30 -7.18 35.33 10.00
CA ALA A 30 -8.13 34.56 10.80
C ALA A 30 -7.66 34.59 12.26
N LYS A 31 -8.53 35.00 13.16
CA LYS A 31 -8.30 34.97 14.61
C LYS A 31 -8.86 33.67 15.17
N ILE A 32 -8.06 32.97 15.93
CA ILE A 32 -8.44 31.75 16.61
C ILE A 32 -8.32 32.00 18.10
N SER A 33 -9.40 31.89 18.84
CA SER A 33 -9.41 32.11 20.28
C SER A 33 -10.04 30.95 21.03
N GLY A 34 -9.51 30.70 22.22
CA GLY A 34 -10.00 29.68 23.15
C GLY A 34 -9.54 30.00 24.57
N GLY A 35 -10.47 30.06 25.53
CA GLY A 35 -10.19 30.47 26.89
C GLY A 35 -9.58 31.86 26.99
N ARG A 36 -8.31 31.95 27.40
CA ARG A 36 -7.55 33.21 27.50
C ARG A 36 -6.56 33.44 26.36
N SER A 37 -6.48 32.48 25.43
CA SER A 37 -5.51 32.49 24.34
C SER A 37 -6.14 33.02 23.06
N GLN A 38 -5.39 33.87 22.33
CA GLN A 38 -5.79 34.42 21.05
C GLN A 38 -4.59 34.36 20.08
N PHE A 39 -4.85 33.88 18.88
CA PHE A 39 -3.87 33.74 17.79
C PHE A 39 -4.41 34.42 16.54
N SER A 40 -3.51 34.98 15.73
CA SER A 40 -3.85 35.59 14.44
C SER A 40 -3.01 34.89 13.36
N VAL A 41 -3.67 34.29 12.36
CA VAL A 41 -3.05 33.58 11.28
C VAL A 41 -3.37 34.25 9.95
N ARG A 42 -2.34 34.56 9.17
CA ARG A 42 -2.53 35.23 7.88
C ARG A 42 -3.30 34.34 6.89
N LYS A 43 -4.21 34.94 6.17
CA LYS A 43 -4.94 34.33 5.05
C LYS A 43 -4.18 34.58 3.74
N LEU A 44 -4.48 33.71 2.78
CA LEU A 44 -4.23 33.93 1.35
C LEU A 44 -5.57 34.35 0.69
N PRO A 45 -5.54 35.16 -0.38
CA PRO A 45 -6.71 35.38 -1.22
C PRO A 45 -7.32 34.07 -1.66
N VAL A 46 -8.64 33.98 -1.71
CA VAL A 46 -9.33 32.73 -2.14
C VAL A 46 -9.02 32.42 -3.60
N ASP A 47 -8.80 33.46 -4.41
CA ASP A 47 -8.48 33.34 -5.83
C ASP A 47 -7.11 32.72 -6.08
N ASP A 48 -6.20 32.76 -5.09
CA ASP A 48 -4.89 32.07 -5.13
C ASP A 48 -4.97 30.60 -4.73
N PHE A 49 -6.14 30.11 -4.30
CA PHE A 49 -6.31 28.71 -3.98
C PHE A 49 -6.38 27.89 -5.26
N PRO A 50 -5.56 26.84 -5.40
CA PRO A 50 -5.59 25.99 -6.59
C PRO A 50 -7.02 25.46 -6.82
N SER A 51 -7.59 25.80 -7.97
CA SER A 51 -8.83 25.16 -8.41
C SER A 51 -8.50 23.77 -8.93
N LEU A 52 -9.16 22.76 -8.40
CA LEU A 52 -9.15 21.43 -8.99
C LEU A 52 -10.14 21.46 -10.16
N SER A 53 -9.68 21.09 -11.35
CA SER A 53 -10.57 20.85 -12.47
C SER A 53 -11.11 19.43 -12.37
N ASP A 54 -12.39 19.25 -12.66
CA ASP A 54 -12.92 17.90 -12.83
C ASP A 54 -12.31 17.27 -14.09
N PRO A 55 -11.72 16.05 -13.98
CA PRO A 55 -11.23 15.35 -15.14
C PRO A 55 -12.36 15.18 -16.17
N LYS A 56 -12.08 15.52 -17.43
CA LYS A 56 -12.99 15.27 -18.53
C LYS A 56 -12.83 13.81 -18.95
N GLY A 57 -13.68 12.94 -18.49
CA GLY A 57 -13.66 11.51 -18.81
C GLY A 57 -15.00 10.88 -18.51
N ASP A 58 -15.17 9.64 -18.98
CA ASP A 58 -16.34 8.84 -18.66
C ASP A 58 -16.34 8.49 -17.15
N GLU A 59 -17.53 8.47 -16.58
CA GLU A 59 -17.75 8.06 -15.21
C GLU A 59 -17.92 6.54 -15.15
N VAL A 60 -17.15 5.90 -14.29
CA VAL A 60 -17.28 4.47 -14.02
C VAL A 60 -17.41 4.25 -12.53
N THR A 61 -18.41 3.48 -12.14
CA THR A 61 -18.66 3.13 -10.74
C THR A 61 -18.03 1.77 -10.43
N VAL A 62 -17.35 1.69 -9.29
CA VAL A 62 -16.72 0.47 -8.78
C VAL A 62 -17.16 0.19 -7.36
N SER A 63 -17.21 -1.09 -7.00
CA SER A 63 -17.40 -1.52 -5.62
C SER A 63 -16.31 -0.94 -4.71
N THR A 64 -16.72 -0.21 -3.68
CA THR A 64 -15.78 0.33 -2.69
C THR A 64 -15.03 -0.77 -1.96
N ALA A 65 -15.72 -1.86 -1.60
CA ALA A 65 -15.11 -2.98 -0.87
C ALA A 65 -13.97 -3.63 -1.69
N ASP A 66 -14.20 -3.87 -2.99
CA ASP A 66 -13.20 -4.49 -3.86
C ASP A 66 -12.00 -3.57 -4.11
N LEU A 67 -12.28 -2.28 -4.37
CA LEU A 67 -11.22 -1.29 -4.54
C LEU A 67 -10.40 -1.11 -3.26
N ALA A 68 -11.06 -0.96 -2.10
CA ALA A 68 -10.38 -0.82 -0.81
C ALA A 68 -9.50 -2.04 -0.49
N ALA A 69 -10.01 -3.25 -0.71
CA ALA A 69 -9.24 -4.48 -0.54
C ALA A 69 -8.02 -4.51 -1.47
N GLY A 70 -8.21 -4.19 -2.76
CA GLY A 70 -7.14 -4.14 -3.74
C GLY A 70 -6.07 -3.10 -3.39
N LEU A 71 -6.47 -1.89 -3.03
CA LEU A 71 -5.55 -0.82 -2.62
C LEU A 71 -4.75 -1.21 -1.38
N LYS A 72 -5.39 -1.78 -0.35
CA LYS A 72 -4.73 -2.26 0.87
C LYS A 72 -3.65 -3.30 0.56
N GLN A 73 -3.89 -4.14 -0.43
CA GLN A 73 -2.98 -5.22 -0.83
C GLN A 73 -1.78 -4.72 -1.65
N VAL A 74 -1.94 -3.65 -2.44
CA VAL A 74 -0.97 -3.28 -3.46
C VAL A 74 -0.20 -2.00 -3.10
N VAL A 75 -0.85 -0.97 -2.55
CA VAL A 75 -0.26 0.37 -2.38
C VAL A 75 1.05 0.35 -1.59
N ARG A 76 1.15 -0.49 -0.57
CA ARG A 76 2.37 -0.60 0.28
C ARG A 76 3.60 -1.14 -0.44
N ALA A 77 3.43 -1.78 -1.60
CA ALA A 77 4.54 -2.27 -2.39
C ALA A 77 5.18 -1.18 -3.28
N ALA A 78 4.53 -0.03 -3.44
CA ALA A 78 5.10 1.09 -4.16
C ALA A 78 6.33 1.68 -3.44
N SER A 79 7.23 2.29 -4.22
CA SER A 79 8.43 2.94 -3.69
C SER A 79 8.10 4.28 -3.02
N GLY A 80 8.80 4.59 -1.92
CA GLY A 80 8.81 5.93 -1.35
C GLY A 80 9.91 6.86 -1.91
N ASP A 81 10.69 6.39 -2.88
CA ASP A 81 11.84 7.09 -3.45
C ASP A 81 11.41 8.00 -4.61
N ASP A 82 11.33 9.29 -4.36
CA ASP A 82 10.94 10.30 -5.36
C ASP A 82 11.98 10.44 -6.53
N ALA A 83 13.18 9.87 -6.38
CA ALA A 83 14.15 9.81 -7.49
C ALA A 83 13.74 8.79 -8.58
N ARG A 84 12.81 7.90 -8.27
CA ARG A 84 12.22 6.93 -9.20
C ARG A 84 10.71 7.10 -9.31
N PRO A 85 10.21 8.19 -9.91
CA PRO A 85 8.80 8.58 -9.87
C PRO A 85 7.84 7.47 -10.35
N ILE A 86 8.24 6.71 -11.38
CA ILE A 86 7.44 5.62 -11.94
C ILE A 86 7.12 4.54 -10.88
N LEU A 87 8.06 4.26 -9.97
CA LEU A 87 7.87 3.26 -8.92
C LEU A 87 7.08 3.79 -7.71
N THR A 88 6.86 5.10 -7.62
CA THR A 88 6.02 5.68 -6.56
C THR A 88 4.53 5.54 -6.84
N GLY A 89 4.17 5.07 -8.03
CA GLY A 89 2.80 4.85 -8.46
C GLY A 89 2.36 3.39 -8.39
N VAL A 90 1.05 3.22 -8.47
CA VAL A 90 0.38 1.95 -8.73
C VAL A 90 -0.05 1.95 -10.19
N LEU A 91 0.40 0.94 -10.92
CA LEU A 91 -0.12 0.68 -12.27
C LEU A 91 -1.54 0.14 -12.16
N MET A 92 -2.45 0.78 -12.86
CA MET A 92 -3.81 0.32 -13.09
C MET A 92 -3.92 -0.04 -14.57
N SER A 93 -4.24 -1.28 -14.90
CA SER A 93 -4.36 -1.76 -16.28
C SER A 93 -5.64 -2.56 -16.50
N ALA A 94 -6.29 -2.33 -17.65
CA ALA A 94 -7.39 -3.18 -18.09
C ALA A 94 -6.84 -4.52 -18.57
N GLU A 95 -7.23 -5.60 -17.92
CA GLU A 95 -6.81 -6.96 -18.25
C GLU A 95 -7.96 -7.95 -18.03
N ASP A 96 -8.15 -8.85 -18.98
CA ASP A 96 -9.13 -9.94 -18.90
C ASP A 96 -10.57 -9.48 -18.57
N GLY A 97 -10.93 -8.25 -18.99
CA GLY A 97 -12.24 -7.66 -18.72
C GLY A 97 -12.39 -6.99 -17.35
N GLY A 98 -11.34 -6.94 -16.54
CA GLY A 98 -11.30 -6.31 -15.23
C GLY A 98 -10.16 -5.31 -15.08
N LEU A 99 -9.91 -4.90 -13.86
CA LEU A 99 -8.84 -3.99 -13.48
C LEU A 99 -7.73 -4.75 -12.75
N ARG A 100 -6.50 -4.64 -13.24
CA ARG A 100 -5.30 -5.11 -12.53
C ARG A 100 -4.56 -3.97 -11.88
N LEU A 101 -4.25 -4.12 -10.59
CA LEU A 101 -3.44 -3.21 -9.80
C LEU A 101 -2.04 -3.82 -9.60
N VAL A 102 -0.98 -3.05 -9.85
CA VAL A 102 0.40 -3.50 -9.67
C VAL A 102 1.25 -2.41 -9.03
N ALA A 103 2.02 -2.75 -8.02
CA ALA A 103 3.03 -1.87 -7.46
C ALA A 103 4.33 -2.62 -7.16
N THR A 104 5.46 -1.91 -7.27
CA THR A 104 6.80 -2.46 -6.95
C THR A 104 7.75 -1.36 -6.53
N ASP A 105 8.71 -1.71 -5.67
CA ASP A 105 9.85 -0.87 -5.30
C ASP A 105 11.20 -1.44 -5.79
N SER A 106 11.17 -2.47 -6.64
CA SER A 106 12.29 -3.29 -7.14
C SER A 106 12.72 -4.42 -6.20
N TYR A 107 12.28 -4.45 -4.96
CA TYR A 107 12.59 -5.51 -3.99
C TYR A 107 11.40 -6.40 -3.69
N ARG A 108 10.22 -5.93 -3.99
CA ARG A 108 8.94 -6.63 -3.88
C ARG A 108 7.99 -6.16 -4.97
N LEU A 109 7.00 -6.96 -5.24
CA LEU A 109 5.94 -6.68 -6.21
C LEU A 109 4.62 -7.18 -5.63
N ALA A 110 3.58 -6.37 -5.69
CA ALA A 110 2.22 -6.79 -5.40
C ALA A 110 1.36 -6.67 -6.66
N VAL A 111 0.55 -7.69 -6.90
CA VAL A 111 -0.43 -7.73 -8.01
C VAL A 111 -1.78 -8.11 -7.43
N ARG A 112 -2.83 -7.40 -7.82
CA ARG A 112 -4.21 -7.73 -7.50
C ARG A 112 -5.10 -7.54 -8.70
N ASP A 113 -5.89 -8.54 -9.03
CA ASP A 113 -6.92 -8.46 -10.06
C ASP A 113 -8.27 -8.19 -9.42
N LEU A 114 -9.03 -7.29 -10.04
CA LEU A 114 -10.40 -6.93 -9.70
C LEU A 114 -11.28 -7.22 -10.93
N PRO A 115 -11.80 -8.45 -11.07
CA PRO A 115 -12.45 -8.88 -12.31
C PRO A 115 -13.76 -8.14 -12.60
N GLU A 116 -14.44 -7.64 -11.57
CA GLU A 116 -15.70 -6.91 -11.70
C GLU A 116 -15.51 -5.40 -11.96
N ALA A 117 -14.27 -4.87 -11.87
CA ALA A 117 -13.99 -3.45 -11.99
C ALA A 117 -13.59 -3.09 -13.44
N THR A 118 -14.46 -2.44 -14.17
CA THR A 118 -14.24 -2.05 -15.59
C THR A 118 -13.96 -0.55 -15.73
N VAL A 119 -12.97 -0.03 -15.00
CA VAL A 119 -12.62 1.40 -14.97
C VAL A 119 -11.88 1.87 -16.21
N LEU A 120 -11.17 0.98 -16.89
CA LEU A 120 -10.31 1.28 -18.00
C LEU A 120 -10.81 0.59 -19.27
N SER A 121 -10.64 1.24 -20.43
CA SER A 121 -10.85 0.60 -21.72
C SER A 121 -9.81 -0.49 -21.97
N GLU A 122 -10.17 -1.50 -22.77
CA GLU A 122 -9.26 -2.62 -23.07
C GLU A 122 -7.88 -2.14 -23.56
N GLY A 123 -6.84 -2.66 -22.94
CA GLY A 123 -5.44 -2.29 -23.20
C GLY A 123 -4.99 -0.96 -22.62
N GLN A 124 -5.87 -0.19 -22.01
CA GLN A 124 -5.52 1.06 -21.35
C GLN A 124 -4.74 0.79 -20.07
N LYS A 125 -3.75 1.66 -19.81
CA LYS A 125 -2.89 1.62 -18.61
C LYS A 125 -2.67 3.02 -18.11
N VAL A 126 -2.76 3.20 -16.80
CA VAL A 126 -2.47 4.47 -16.14
C VAL A 126 -1.64 4.22 -14.88
N LEU A 127 -0.84 5.20 -14.51
CA LEU A 127 -0.01 5.13 -13.32
C LEU A 127 -0.46 6.19 -12.34
N VAL A 128 -1.07 5.75 -11.24
CA VAL A 128 -1.65 6.61 -10.21
C VAL A 128 -0.72 6.71 -9.01
N PRO A 129 -0.40 7.91 -8.50
CA PRO A 129 0.45 8.06 -7.32
C PRO A 129 -0.07 7.25 -6.12
N SER A 130 0.78 6.41 -5.54
CA SER A 130 0.41 5.56 -4.39
C SER A 130 -0.05 6.37 -3.18
N ARG A 131 0.52 7.57 -2.96
CA ARG A 131 0.10 8.48 -1.89
C ARG A 131 -1.37 8.93 -2.03
N ALA A 132 -1.82 9.19 -3.26
CA ALA A 132 -3.22 9.56 -3.51
C ALA A 132 -4.16 8.37 -3.27
N LEU A 133 -3.74 7.17 -3.66
CA LEU A 133 -4.51 5.95 -3.43
C LEU A 133 -4.54 5.54 -1.94
N ASP A 134 -3.47 5.83 -1.18
CA ASP A 134 -3.46 5.63 0.28
C ASP A 134 -4.42 6.61 0.99
N GLU A 135 -4.50 7.87 0.55
CA GLU A 135 -5.51 8.81 1.04
C GLU A 135 -6.92 8.41 0.62
N LEU A 136 -7.11 7.95 -0.63
CA LEU A 136 -8.38 7.40 -1.09
C LEU A 136 -8.84 6.26 -0.19
N ALA A 137 -7.97 5.28 0.08
CA ALA A 137 -8.30 4.14 0.94
C ALA A 137 -8.77 4.54 2.34
N ARG A 138 -8.35 5.70 2.85
CA ARG A 138 -8.80 6.23 4.16
C ARG A 138 -10.18 6.87 4.12
N VAL A 139 -10.60 7.38 2.96
CA VAL A 139 -11.89 8.07 2.81
C VAL A 139 -12.99 7.18 2.22
N LEU A 140 -12.64 6.02 1.70
CA LEU A 140 -13.64 5.07 1.16
C LEU A 140 -14.69 4.67 2.18
N GLY A 141 -14.28 4.46 3.45
CA GLY A 141 -15.18 4.19 4.57
C GLY A 141 -16.21 3.09 4.29
N ASP A 142 -17.46 3.35 4.68
CA ASP A 142 -18.61 2.44 4.51
C ASP A 142 -19.42 2.74 3.22
N SER A 143 -18.89 3.56 2.30
CA SER A 143 -19.53 3.81 1.00
C SER A 143 -19.69 2.50 0.23
N GLU A 144 -20.80 2.29 -0.46
CA GLU A 144 -21.01 1.09 -1.27
C GLU A 144 -20.25 1.16 -2.59
N GLU A 145 -20.19 2.37 -3.18
CA GLU A 145 -19.63 2.61 -4.50
C GLU A 145 -18.74 3.85 -4.51
N VAL A 146 -17.75 3.84 -5.39
CA VAL A 146 -16.90 4.97 -5.73
C VAL A 146 -16.98 5.24 -7.22
N THR A 147 -17.20 6.51 -7.58
CA THR A 147 -17.20 6.93 -8.98
C THR A 147 -15.80 7.38 -9.38
N VAL A 148 -15.27 6.77 -10.42
CA VAL A 148 -13.95 7.07 -10.98
C VAL A 148 -14.12 7.83 -12.29
N ARG A 149 -13.46 8.98 -12.42
CA ARG A 149 -13.36 9.72 -13.69
C ARG A 149 -11.91 9.77 -14.13
N LEU A 150 -11.63 9.22 -15.28
CA LEU A 150 -10.28 9.18 -15.82
C LEU A 150 -10.14 10.18 -16.98
N GLY A 151 -9.33 11.21 -16.76
CA GLY A 151 -8.89 12.15 -17.79
C GLY A 151 -7.56 11.74 -18.44
N GLU A 152 -7.05 12.57 -19.35
CA GLU A 152 -5.77 12.30 -20.02
C GLU A 152 -4.55 12.35 -19.08
N ARG A 153 -4.57 13.24 -18.07
CA ARG A 153 -3.43 13.48 -17.16
C ARG A 153 -3.78 13.42 -15.70
N GLU A 154 -5.02 13.21 -15.37
CA GLU A 154 -5.52 13.18 -14.00
C GLU A 154 -6.66 12.17 -13.84
N VAL A 155 -6.85 11.72 -12.63
CA VAL A 155 -7.96 10.84 -12.24
C VAL A 155 -8.61 11.42 -10.99
N SER A 156 -9.94 11.37 -10.93
CA SER A 156 -10.70 11.67 -9.72
C SER A 156 -11.50 10.45 -9.25
N PHE A 157 -11.67 10.42 -7.95
CA PHE A 157 -12.47 9.44 -7.23
C PHE A 157 -13.48 10.21 -6.37
N ASP A 158 -14.76 10.00 -6.62
CA ASP A 158 -15.83 10.62 -5.85
C ASP A 158 -16.45 9.58 -4.93
N VAL A 159 -16.42 9.86 -3.63
CA VAL A 159 -16.87 8.98 -2.57
C VAL A 159 -17.98 9.66 -1.79
N THR A 160 -19.14 9.02 -1.67
CA THR A 160 -20.22 9.49 -0.81
C THR A 160 -19.91 9.08 0.63
N VAL A 161 -19.90 10.06 1.52
CA VAL A 161 -19.69 9.85 2.96
C VAL A 161 -20.91 10.39 3.74
N ASP A 162 -21.03 10.06 5.02
CA ASP A 162 -22.19 10.43 5.84
C ASP A 162 -22.52 11.94 5.80
N ASP A 163 -21.51 12.80 5.77
CA ASP A 163 -21.65 14.26 5.80
C ASP A 163 -21.56 14.92 4.42
N GLY A 164 -21.61 14.16 3.30
CA GLY A 164 -21.54 14.71 1.95
C GLY A 164 -20.74 13.90 0.96
N GLU A 165 -20.02 14.57 0.07
CA GLU A 165 -19.16 13.95 -0.92
C GLU A 165 -17.69 14.35 -0.72
N VAL A 166 -16.79 13.40 -0.90
CA VAL A 166 -15.34 13.63 -0.92
C VAL A 166 -14.82 13.31 -2.30
N GLN A 167 -14.17 14.28 -2.94
CA GLN A 167 -13.47 14.08 -4.19
C GLN A 167 -11.95 14.02 -3.94
N VAL A 168 -11.32 12.94 -4.39
CA VAL A 168 -9.86 12.79 -4.42
C VAL A 168 -9.39 12.88 -5.86
N THR A 169 -8.71 13.98 -6.20
CA THR A 169 -8.17 14.18 -7.55
C THR A 169 -6.64 14.16 -7.50
N THR A 170 -6.02 13.46 -8.45
CA THR A 170 -4.56 13.40 -8.57
C THR A 170 -4.11 13.38 -10.03
N ARG A 171 -2.89 13.87 -10.27
CA ARG A 171 -2.25 13.76 -11.59
C ARG A 171 -1.66 12.37 -11.78
N LEU A 172 -1.79 11.85 -12.98
CA LEU A 172 -1.16 10.60 -13.39
C LEU A 172 0.36 10.79 -13.50
N ILE A 173 1.11 9.74 -13.20
CA ILE A 173 2.55 9.70 -13.41
C ILE A 173 2.80 9.35 -14.87
N GLU A 174 3.61 10.17 -15.57
CA GLU A 174 4.01 9.91 -16.95
C GLU A 174 5.20 8.94 -16.98
N GLY A 175 5.15 7.95 -17.89
CA GLY A 175 6.23 7.00 -18.12
C GLY A 175 5.75 5.56 -18.27
N GLU A 176 6.67 4.67 -18.57
CA GLU A 176 6.39 3.24 -18.72
C GLU A 176 6.73 2.48 -17.45
N PHE A 177 5.75 1.75 -16.91
CA PHE A 177 5.96 0.87 -15.77
C PHE A 177 6.82 -0.33 -16.18
N PRO A 178 7.75 -0.80 -15.32
CA PRO A 178 8.64 -1.92 -15.65
C PRO A 178 7.86 -3.19 -16.04
N ASN A 179 8.44 -3.99 -16.93
CA ASN A 179 7.88 -5.28 -17.29
C ASN A 179 8.01 -6.29 -16.13
N TYR A 180 7.10 -6.19 -15.18
CA TYR A 180 7.08 -7.02 -13.96
C TYR A 180 6.78 -8.50 -14.22
N ARG A 181 6.08 -8.82 -15.33
CA ARG A 181 5.68 -10.21 -15.65
C ARG A 181 6.88 -11.13 -15.82
N GLN A 182 8.02 -10.61 -16.27
CA GLN A 182 9.26 -11.39 -16.41
C GLN A 182 9.87 -11.79 -15.06
N LEU A 183 9.48 -11.11 -13.97
CA LEU A 183 9.95 -11.42 -12.62
C LEU A 183 9.22 -12.59 -11.99
N ILE A 184 8.04 -12.93 -12.49
CA ILE A 184 7.18 -14.00 -11.97
C ILE A 184 7.56 -15.30 -12.67
N PRO A 185 8.20 -16.27 -11.98
CA PRO A 185 8.50 -17.58 -12.55
C PRO A 185 7.23 -18.32 -12.97
N SER A 186 7.34 -19.12 -13.99
CA SER A 186 6.22 -19.91 -14.51
C SER A 186 5.93 -21.19 -13.69
N SER A 187 6.87 -21.63 -12.86
CA SER A 187 6.73 -22.81 -12.01
C SER A 187 7.63 -22.71 -10.79
N TYR A 188 7.23 -23.38 -9.72
CA TYR A 188 7.93 -23.44 -8.45
C TYR A 188 8.00 -24.88 -7.97
N PRO A 189 9.20 -25.47 -7.83
CA PRO A 189 9.36 -26.84 -7.33
C PRO A 189 9.11 -26.95 -5.83
N ASN A 190 9.26 -25.84 -5.09
CA ASN A 190 9.18 -25.83 -3.64
C ASN A 190 7.95 -25.01 -3.22
N GLN A 191 7.07 -25.60 -2.42
CA GLN A 191 5.84 -25.01 -1.95
C GLN A 191 5.70 -25.23 -0.44
N LEU A 192 5.65 -24.13 0.32
CA LEU A 192 5.40 -24.11 1.76
C LEU A 192 3.99 -23.61 2.02
N THR A 193 3.12 -24.46 2.54
CA THR A 193 1.78 -24.08 3.01
C THR A 193 1.80 -23.91 4.51
N ILE A 194 1.35 -22.74 5.00
CA ILE A 194 1.48 -22.37 6.41
C ILE A 194 0.36 -21.42 6.82
N GLY A 195 -0.08 -21.53 8.08
CA GLY A 195 -1.00 -20.59 8.68
C GLY A 195 -0.46 -19.17 8.62
N ARG A 196 -1.23 -18.25 8.03
CA ARG A 196 -0.84 -16.84 7.80
C ARG A 196 -0.54 -16.12 9.11
N GLU A 197 -1.45 -16.19 10.08
CA GLU A 197 -1.29 -15.49 11.36
C GLU A 197 -0.15 -16.07 12.22
N PRO A 198 -0.02 -17.41 12.39
CA PRO A 198 1.12 -18.00 13.07
C PRO A 198 2.47 -17.56 12.48
N LEU A 199 2.60 -17.56 11.15
CA LEU A 199 3.82 -17.13 10.48
C LEU A 199 4.07 -15.63 10.71
N LEU A 200 3.04 -14.78 10.56
CA LEU A 200 3.14 -13.33 10.76
C LEU A 200 3.64 -12.98 12.17
N GLU A 201 3.06 -13.61 13.20
CA GLU A 201 3.44 -13.38 14.59
C GLU A 201 4.86 -13.86 14.88
N ALA A 202 5.27 -15.01 14.33
CA ALA A 202 6.63 -15.52 14.47
C ALA A 202 7.65 -14.59 13.79
N VAL A 203 7.36 -14.11 12.56
CA VAL A 203 8.21 -13.15 11.87
C VAL A 203 8.33 -11.84 12.67
N ARG A 204 7.25 -11.34 13.25
CA ARG A 204 7.26 -10.14 14.11
C ARG A 204 8.17 -10.31 15.34
N ARG A 205 8.12 -11.48 15.99
CA ARG A 205 8.97 -11.77 17.14
C ARG A 205 10.44 -11.88 16.75
N VAL A 206 10.76 -12.68 15.75
CA VAL A 206 12.15 -12.88 15.30
C VAL A 206 12.76 -11.59 14.75
N LYS A 207 11.95 -10.73 14.10
CA LYS A 207 12.36 -9.41 13.61
C LYS A 207 12.91 -8.52 14.73
N LEU A 208 12.52 -8.67 15.98
CA LEU A 208 13.05 -7.86 17.09
C LEU A 208 14.58 -7.95 17.20
N MET A 209 15.16 -9.06 16.73
CA MET A 209 16.62 -9.24 16.65
C MET A 209 17.21 -8.85 15.30
N ALA A 210 16.40 -8.56 14.28
CA ALA A 210 16.85 -8.07 13.00
C ALA A 210 16.96 -6.54 13.02
N ARG A 211 18.17 -6.01 12.82
CA ARG A 211 18.39 -4.57 12.59
C ARG A 211 18.35 -4.27 11.09
N ASP A 212 18.36 -2.99 10.72
CA ASP A 212 18.08 -2.42 9.40
C ASP A 212 18.59 -3.22 8.18
N THR A 213 19.72 -3.90 8.30
CA THR A 213 20.31 -4.71 7.23
C THR A 213 20.33 -6.21 7.49
N THR A 214 19.82 -6.65 8.66
CA THR A 214 19.82 -8.08 9.01
C THR A 214 18.63 -8.77 8.38
N PRO A 215 18.84 -9.74 7.47
CA PRO A 215 17.76 -10.49 6.88
C PRO A 215 17.20 -11.52 7.85
N LEU A 216 15.94 -11.86 7.67
CA LEU A 216 15.30 -13.02 8.26
C LEU A 216 15.60 -14.24 7.37
N ARG A 217 16.23 -15.26 7.93
CA ARG A 217 16.43 -16.55 7.26
C ARG A 217 15.23 -17.44 7.52
N ILE A 218 14.72 -18.06 6.48
CA ILE A 218 13.61 -19.01 6.50
C ILE A 218 14.12 -20.34 5.97
N THR A 219 14.23 -21.35 6.84
CA THR A 219 14.56 -22.71 6.45
C THR A 219 13.28 -23.52 6.38
N GLN A 220 12.96 -24.01 5.18
CA GLN A 220 11.77 -24.79 4.87
C GLN A 220 12.09 -26.26 5.06
N LYS A 221 11.41 -26.94 5.97
CA LYS A 221 11.54 -28.37 6.31
C LYS A 221 10.19 -29.06 6.09
N SER A 222 10.17 -30.38 6.05
CA SER A 222 8.99 -31.18 5.69
C SER A 222 7.71 -30.84 6.47
N ASP A 223 7.83 -30.53 7.75
CA ASP A 223 6.73 -30.38 8.70
C ASP A 223 6.75 -29.04 9.45
N CYS A 224 7.78 -28.22 9.25
CA CYS A 224 7.91 -26.93 9.90
C CYS A 224 8.73 -25.95 9.06
N VAL A 225 8.63 -24.68 9.41
CA VAL A 225 9.53 -23.63 8.96
C VAL A 225 10.31 -23.10 10.15
N GLU A 226 11.63 -23.00 10.01
CA GLU A 226 12.51 -22.39 10.98
C GLU A 226 12.85 -20.95 10.56
N LEU A 227 12.57 -20.02 11.43
CA LEU A 227 12.85 -18.58 11.28
C LEU A 227 14.07 -18.23 12.13
N MET A 228 15.07 -17.54 11.55
CA MET A 228 16.27 -17.14 12.27
C MET A 228 16.69 -15.73 11.88
N ALA A 229 17.02 -14.92 12.87
CA ALA A 229 17.72 -13.63 12.70
C ALA A 229 18.95 -13.60 13.62
N VAL A 230 20.09 -13.21 13.06
CA VAL A 230 21.36 -13.09 13.80
C VAL A 230 21.93 -11.70 13.55
N THR A 231 22.03 -10.91 14.59
CA THR A 231 22.68 -9.58 14.53
C THR A 231 23.93 -9.59 15.39
N GLN A 232 25.06 -9.33 14.75
CA GLN A 232 26.35 -9.26 15.43
C GLN A 232 26.28 -8.25 16.58
N ASP A 233 26.87 -8.59 17.73
CA ASP A 233 26.91 -7.77 18.96
C ASP A 233 25.56 -7.51 19.65
N VAL A 234 24.46 -8.11 19.16
CA VAL A 234 23.12 -7.99 19.77
C VAL A 234 22.64 -9.36 20.25
N GLY A 235 22.65 -10.37 19.37
CA GLY A 235 22.17 -11.70 19.67
C GLY A 235 21.45 -12.36 18.49
N GLN A 236 20.73 -13.42 18.79
CA GLN A 236 19.97 -14.18 17.81
C GLN A 236 18.57 -14.48 18.33
N ALA A 237 17.64 -14.63 17.39
CA ALA A 237 16.33 -15.21 17.63
C ALA A 237 16.11 -16.36 16.67
N GLN A 238 15.45 -17.41 17.17
CA GLN A 238 15.05 -18.56 16.40
C GLN A 238 13.65 -18.99 16.82
N GLU A 239 12.82 -19.33 15.87
CA GLU A 239 11.46 -19.82 16.12
C GLU A 239 11.05 -20.82 15.05
N GLU A 240 10.31 -21.84 15.44
CA GLU A 240 9.73 -22.84 14.53
C GLU A 240 8.21 -22.66 14.47
N VAL A 241 7.64 -22.80 13.27
CA VAL A 241 6.21 -22.77 13.03
C VAL A 241 5.82 -24.00 12.22
N ASP A 242 4.77 -24.69 12.64
CA ASP A 242 4.23 -25.86 11.93
C ASP A 242 3.80 -25.46 10.52
N ALA A 243 4.19 -26.27 9.53
CA ALA A 243 3.91 -26.02 8.14
C ALA A 243 3.89 -27.34 7.34
N GLN A 244 3.36 -27.29 6.13
CA GLN A 244 3.46 -28.37 5.16
C GLN A 244 4.39 -27.91 4.03
N TYR A 245 5.46 -28.62 3.81
CA TYR A 245 6.41 -28.28 2.78
C TYR A 245 6.59 -29.43 1.78
N ASN A 246 6.52 -29.08 0.51
CA ASN A 246 6.79 -29.97 -0.61
C ASN A 246 7.99 -29.42 -1.39
N GLY A 247 9.11 -30.11 -1.32
CA GLY A 247 10.37 -29.73 -1.94
C GLY A 247 11.58 -30.24 -1.14
N ASP A 248 12.78 -29.93 -1.62
CA ASP A 248 14.02 -30.18 -0.88
C ASP A 248 14.25 -29.11 0.17
N GLU A 249 14.87 -29.44 1.31
CA GLU A 249 15.17 -28.47 2.35
C GLU A 249 15.90 -27.26 1.78
N LEU A 250 15.34 -26.09 1.99
CA LEU A 250 15.80 -24.84 1.39
C LEU A 250 15.82 -23.71 2.42
N THR A 251 16.94 -22.98 2.48
CA THR A 251 17.05 -21.76 3.26
C THR A 251 17.06 -20.55 2.34
N VAL A 252 16.09 -19.64 2.53
CA VAL A 252 15.99 -18.36 1.82
C VAL A 252 15.98 -17.22 2.85
N ALA A 253 16.58 -16.10 2.50
CA ALA A 253 16.59 -14.94 3.38
C ALA A 253 15.80 -13.77 2.76
N PHE A 254 15.00 -13.10 3.57
CA PHE A 254 14.18 -11.97 3.14
C PHE A 254 14.35 -10.76 4.07
N ASN A 255 13.98 -9.60 3.56
CA ASN A 255 13.72 -8.44 4.41
C ASN A 255 12.44 -8.72 5.25
N PRO A 256 12.54 -8.72 6.60
CA PRO A 256 11.40 -9.06 7.46
C PRO A 256 10.22 -8.09 7.31
N ASP A 257 10.46 -6.81 7.03
CA ASP A 257 9.40 -5.83 6.83
C ASP A 257 8.59 -6.11 5.56
N TYR A 258 9.28 -6.49 4.49
CA TYR A 258 8.61 -6.84 3.24
C TYR A 258 7.80 -8.14 3.38
N LEU A 259 8.32 -9.10 4.11
CA LEU A 259 7.59 -10.35 4.38
C LEU A 259 6.34 -10.08 5.24
N ILE A 260 6.46 -9.29 6.32
CA ILE A 260 5.32 -8.88 7.16
C ILE A 260 4.25 -8.21 6.31
N GLN A 261 4.62 -7.26 5.46
CA GLN A 261 3.65 -6.53 4.62
C GLN A 261 2.97 -7.44 3.60
N GLY A 262 3.69 -8.43 3.05
CA GLY A 262 3.10 -9.44 2.18
C GLY A 262 2.09 -10.34 2.90
N LEU A 263 2.44 -10.78 4.12
CA LEU A 263 1.54 -11.58 4.97
C LEU A 263 0.30 -10.80 5.42
N GLU A 264 0.46 -9.52 5.78
CA GLU A 264 -0.67 -8.64 6.13
C GLU A 264 -1.60 -8.37 4.94
N ALA A 265 -1.06 -8.37 3.71
CA ALA A 265 -1.82 -8.15 2.48
C ALA A 265 -2.51 -9.42 1.97
N ALA A 266 -1.94 -10.59 2.25
CA ALA A 266 -2.47 -11.86 1.76
C ALA A 266 -3.86 -12.15 2.36
N PRO A 267 -4.84 -12.55 1.53
CA PRO A 267 -6.16 -12.95 2.00
C PRO A 267 -6.13 -14.39 2.56
N GLY A 268 -7.16 -14.74 3.34
CA GLY A 268 -7.36 -16.09 3.89
C GLY A 268 -6.53 -16.38 5.14
N ASP A 269 -6.72 -17.57 5.68
CA ASP A 269 -6.10 -18.03 6.92
C ASP A 269 -4.78 -18.75 6.68
N GLU A 270 -4.57 -19.31 5.49
CA GLU A 270 -3.35 -19.97 5.08
C GLU A 270 -2.75 -19.32 3.83
N VAL A 271 -1.43 -19.35 3.76
CA VAL A 271 -0.66 -18.83 2.62
C VAL A 271 0.26 -19.92 2.07
N VAL A 272 0.58 -19.79 0.79
CA VAL A 272 1.58 -20.62 0.11
C VAL A 272 2.76 -19.73 -0.25
N LEU A 273 3.94 -20.07 0.26
CA LEU A 273 5.21 -19.48 -0.16
C LEU A 273 5.87 -20.40 -1.18
N GLU A 274 5.92 -19.94 -2.41
CA GLU A 274 6.48 -20.66 -3.56
C GLU A 274 7.89 -20.18 -3.84
N THR A 275 8.85 -21.11 -3.93
CA THR A 275 10.27 -20.80 -4.16
C THR A 275 10.86 -21.66 -5.25
N LEU A 276 11.78 -21.10 -6.04
CA LEU A 276 12.56 -21.84 -7.03
C LEU A 276 13.91 -22.28 -6.45
N ASP A 277 14.65 -21.34 -5.89
CA ASP A 277 15.92 -21.52 -5.20
C ASP A 277 16.16 -20.36 -4.21
N ALA A 278 17.29 -20.39 -3.51
CA ALA A 278 17.64 -19.40 -2.50
C ALA A 278 17.93 -17.98 -3.05
N LEU A 279 18.09 -17.80 -4.36
CA LEU A 279 18.51 -16.55 -4.99
C LEU A 279 17.49 -15.98 -5.97
N LYS A 280 16.43 -16.72 -6.25
CA LYS A 280 15.34 -16.29 -7.14
C LYS A 280 14.16 -15.74 -6.35
N PRO A 281 13.34 -14.88 -6.96
CA PRO A 281 12.16 -14.35 -6.30
C PRO A 281 11.25 -15.46 -5.76
N ALA A 282 10.75 -15.27 -4.56
CA ALA A 282 9.68 -16.09 -3.98
C ALA A 282 8.32 -15.41 -4.21
N VAL A 283 7.27 -16.22 -4.32
CA VAL A 283 5.90 -15.73 -4.45
C VAL A 283 5.07 -16.20 -3.27
N LEU A 284 4.33 -15.28 -2.69
CA LEU A 284 3.34 -15.51 -1.64
C LEU A 284 1.94 -15.36 -2.23
N ARG A 285 1.09 -16.36 -1.99
CA ARG A 285 -0.31 -16.38 -2.41
C ARG A 285 -1.20 -16.89 -1.27
N SER A 286 -2.51 -16.72 -1.38
CA SER A 286 -3.46 -17.47 -0.56
C SER A 286 -3.46 -18.95 -0.96
N SER A 287 -3.63 -19.86 0.00
CA SER A 287 -3.81 -21.29 -0.27
C SER A 287 -5.15 -21.59 -0.99
N GLU A 288 -6.13 -20.73 -0.80
CA GLU A 288 -7.44 -20.82 -1.45
C GLU A 288 -7.42 -20.37 -2.92
N GLY A 289 -6.26 -19.91 -3.39
CA GLY A 289 -6.13 -19.27 -4.70
C GLY A 289 -6.59 -17.82 -4.68
N GLY A 290 -6.98 -17.30 -5.84
CA GLY A 290 -7.51 -15.95 -5.97
C GLY A 290 -6.59 -14.99 -6.72
N ASP A 291 -6.96 -13.74 -6.71
CA ASP A 291 -6.48 -12.69 -7.60
C ASP A 291 -5.32 -11.88 -7.01
N PHE A 292 -4.68 -12.39 -5.94
CA PHE A 292 -3.57 -11.73 -5.25
C PHE A 292 -2.28 -12.51 -5.40
N LEU A 293 -1.21 -11.78 -5.70
CA LEU A 293 0.16 -12.28 -5.76
C LEU A 293 1.10 -11.26 -5.12
N TYR A 294 1.98 -11.75 -4.25
CA TYR A 294 3.04 -10.93 -3.69
C TYR A 294 4.40 -11.59 -3.92
N LEU A 295 5.31 -10.88 -4.58
CA LEU A 295 6.65 -11.38 -4.90
C LEU A 295 7.67 -10.69 -4.00
N LEU A 296 8.60 -11.48 -3.47
CA LEU A 296 9.70 -11.04 -2.61
C LEU A 296 11.04 -11.38 -3.26
N MET A 297 11.92 -10.39 -3.39
CA MET A 297 13.32 -10.62 -3.76
C MET A 297 14.09 -11.13 -2.54
N PRO A 298 14.84 -12.24 -2.66
CA PRO A 298 15.68 -12.73 -1.57
C PRO A 298 16.87 -11.81 -1.34
N VAL A 299 17.30 -11.75 -0.09
CA VAL A 299 18.54 -11.06 0.32
C VAL A 299 19.68 -12.05 0.27
N ARG A 300 20.77 -11.68 -0.39
CA ARG A 300 22.00 -12.51 -0.39
C ARG A 300 22.61 -12.50 1.00
N VAL A 301 22.80 -13.66 1.57
CA VAL A 301 23.50 -13.87 2.84
C VAL A 301 24.87 -14.39 2.52
N SER A 302 25.90 -13.66 2.92
CA SER A 302 27.31 -14.08 2.83
C SER A 302 27.67 -14.96 4.01
#